data_2ddd81902ae5daba18cb8def5e6316a3
#
_entry.id   2ddd81902ae5daba18cb8def5e6316a3
#
_cell.length_a   1.000
_cell.length_b   1.000
_cell.length_c   1.000
_cell.angle_alpha   90.00
_cell.angle_beta   90.00
_cell.angle_gamma   90.00
#
_symmetry.space_group_name_H-M   'P 1'
#
loop_
_entity.id
_entity.type
_entity.pdbx_description
1 polymer ?
#
loop_
_entity_poly.entity_id
_entity_poly.type
_entity_poly.pdbx_seq_one_letter_code
_entity_poly.pdbx_strand_id
1 'polypeptide(L)'
;MRPCWIEVDHNLLAHNLEQIRKHTGPRKLMAVVKANAYGHGIIETATLYQKLGVDWLAVAIAQEGIELRKAGISIPILVFGGVLQDQIQEFLDWDLEFT
;
A
#
# COMPACT_ATOMS: atom_id res chain seq x y z
N MET A 1 -20.31 -26.30 -4.90
CA MET A 1 -19.31 -25.24 -4.68
C MET A 1 -19.78 -23.98 -5.37
N ARG A 2 -19.77 -22.88 -4.68
CA ARG A 2 -20.11 -21.64 -5.35
C ARG A 2 -18.84 -20.96 -5.87
N PRO A 3 -18.92 -20.32 -7.02
CA PRO A 3 -17.76 -19.62 -7.55
C PRO A 3 -17.27 -18.58 -6.56
N CYS A 4 -15.95 -18.47 -6.50
CA CYS A 4 -15.30 -17.55 -5.60
C CYS A 4 -14.58 -16.50 -6.43
N TRP A 5 -15.10 -15.29 -6.42
CA TRP A 5 -14.39 -14.16 -7.02
C TRP A 5 -14.50 -12.95 -6.10
N ILE A 6 -13.59 -12.03 -6.28
CA ILE A 6 -13.58 -10.78 -5.54
C ILE A 6 -13.87 -9.66 -6.53
N GLU A 7 -14.92 -8.92 -6.25
CA GLU A 7 -15.20 -7.70 -6.99
C GLU A 7 -14.62 -6.52 -6.21
N VAL A 8 -13.82 -5.71 -6.91
CA VAL A 8 -13.21 -4.53 -6.31
C VAL A 8 -13.78 -3.31 -6.98
N ASP A 9 -14.45 -2.48 -6.20
CA ASP A 9 -14.99 -1.21 -6.68
C ASP A 9 -14.11 -0.07 -6.19
N HIS A 10 -13.31 0.50 -7.09
CA HIS A 10 -12.40 1.59 -6.77
C HIS A 10 -13.16 2.85 -6.33
N ASN A 11 -14.39 3.04 -6.77
CA ASN A 11 -15.20 4.16 -6.32
C ASN A 11 -15.57 4.01 -4.84
N LEU A 12 -15.86 2.79 -4.39
CA LEU A 12 -16.13 2.52 -2.98
C LEU A 12 -14.87 2.71 -2.13
N LEU A 13 -13.71 2.27 -2.63
CA LEU A 13 -12.46 2.50 -1.92
C LEU A 13 -12.17 3.99 -1.76
N ALA A 14 -12.37 4.76 -2.83
CA ALA A 14 -12.17 6.21 -2.79
C ALA A 14 -13.17 6.87 -1.83
N HIS A 15 -14.42 6.44 -1.85
CA HIS A 15 -15.45 6.95 -0.95
C HIS A 15 -15.10 6.67 0.51
N ASN A 16 -14.65 5.45 0.81
CA ASN A 16 -14.26 5.08 2.17
C ASN A 16 -13.08 5.91 2.66
N LEU A 17 -12.08 6.13 1.81
CA LEU A 17 -10.95 6.97 2.15
C LEU A 17 -11.40 8.39 2.47
N GLU A 18 -12.32 8.94 1.67
CA GLU A 18 -12.84 10.27 1.88
C GLU A 18 -13.58 10.39 3.22
N GLN A 19 -14.36 9.35 3.59
CA GLN A 19 -15.03 9.32 4.89
C GLN A 19 -14.02 9.30 6.03
N ILE A 20 -12.95 8.53 5.89
CA ILE A 20 -11.89 8.49 6.90
C ILE A 20 -11.26 9.87 7.05
N ARG A 21 -10.97 10.55 5.94
CA ARG A 21 -10.38 11.90 5.97
C ARG A 21 -11.26 12.90 6.68
N LYS A 22 -12.58 12.81 6.52
CA LYS A 22 -13.49 13.69 7.21
C LYS A 22 -13.43 13.53 8.73
N HIS A 23 -13.15 12.31 9.20
CA HIS A 23 -13.01 12.04 10.63
C HIS A 23 -11.64 12.40 11.18
N THR A 24 -10.58 12.19 10.39
CA THR A 24 -9.21 12.43 10.87
C THR A 24 -8.74 13.87 10.68
N GLY A 25 -9.41 14.63 9.81
CA GLY A 25 -9.04 15.99 9.51
C GLY A 25 -7.71 16.06 8.74
N PRO A 26 -6.83 17.03 9.07
CA PRO A 26 -5.59 17.25 8.30
C PRO A 26 -4.47 16.27 8.62
N ARG A 27 -4.74 15.19 9.32
CA ARG A 27 -3.71 14.20 9.67
C ARG A 27 -3.24 13.44 8.45
N LYS A 28 -1.98 13.00 8.48
CA LYS A 28 -1.44 12.14 7.44
C LYS A 28 -2.06 10.76 7.54
N LEU A 29 -2.25 10.13 6.36
CA LEU A 29 -2.86 8.81 6.27
C LEU A 29 -1.85 7.81 5.72
N MET A 30 -1.81 6.65 6.36
CA MET A 30 -1.05 5.49 5.88
C MET A 30 -2.04 4.40 5.51
N ALA A 31 -1.99 3.96 4.26
CA ALA A 31 -2.85 2.89 3.78
C ALA A 31 -2.08 1.57 3.79
N VAL A 32 -2.64 0.56 4.43
CA VAL A 32 -2.02 -0.76 4.52
C VAL A 32 -2.49 -1.60 3.35
N VAL A 33 -1.54 -2.03 2.51
CA VAL A 33 -1.84 -2.80 1.28
C VAL A 33 -1.16 -4.16 1.27
N LYS A 34 -0.74 -4.65 2.43
CA LYS A 34 -0.11 -5.95 2.55
C LYS A 34 -1.05 -7.08 2.11
N ALA A 35 -0.48 -8.27 1.87
CA ALA A 35 -1.24 -9.43 1.45
C ALA A 35 -2.12 -9.13 0.21
N ASN A 36 -1.49 -8.53 -0.80
CA ASN A 36 -2.15 -8.15 -2.05
C ASN A 36 -3.35 -7.22 -1.80
N ALA A 37 -3.18 -6.28 -0.86
CA ALA A 37 -4.22 -5.35 -0.41
C ALA A 37 -5.45 -6.12 0.09
N TYR A 38 -5.19 -7.18 0.85
CA TYR A 38 -6.24 -8.07 1.39
C TYR A 38 -7.12 -8.65 0.30
N GLY A 39 -6.53 -8.96 -0.87
CA GLY A 39 -7.26 -9.54 -1.99
C GLY A 39 -7.82 -8.53 -2.99
N HIS A 40 -7.59 -7.23 -2.76
CA HIS A 40 -8.08 -6.17 -3.66
C HIS A 40 -7.15 -5.90 -4.85
N GLY A 41 -5.97 -6.54 -4.86
CA GLY A 41 -4.94 -6.25 -5.87
C GLY A 41 -4.01 -5.13 -5.40
N ILE A 42 -2.76 -5.48 -5.08
CA ILE A 42 -1.86 -4.52 -4.43
C ILE A 42 -1.51 -3.34 -5.33
N ILE A 43 -1.23 -3.61 -6.62
CA ILE A 43 -0.80 -2.55 -7.53
C ILE A 43 -1.94 -1.59 -7.84
N GLU A 44 -3.12 -2.12 -8.17
CA GLU A 44 -4.29 -1.33 -8.50
C GLU A 44 -4.73 -0.47 -7.32
N THR A 45 -4.78 -1.08 -6.14
CA THR A 45 -5.20 -0.37 -4.92
C THR A 45 -4.20 0.68 -4.51
N ALA A 46 -2.90 0.37 -4.55
CA ALA A 46 -1.85 1.33 -4.20
C ALA A 46 -1.83 2.50 -5.18
N THR A 47 -2.00 2.22 -6.46
CA THR A 47 -2.06 3.26 -7.49
C THR A 47 -3.21 4.21 -7.23
N LEU A 48 -4.38 3.67 -6.88
CA LEU A 48 -5.54 4.48 -6.53
C LEU A 48 -5.25 5.35 -5.31
N TYR A 49 -4.71 4.76 -4.25
CA TYR A 49 -4.42 5.51 -3.03
C TYR A 49 -3.40 6.62 -3.26
N GLN A 50 -2.37 6.35 -4.06
CA GLN A 50 -1.39 7.38 -4.41
C GLN A 50 -2.06 8.53 -5.17
N LYS A 51 -2.92 8.20 -6.13
CA LYS A 51 -3.67 9.20 -6.89
C LYS A 51 -4.57 10.04 -5.98
N LEU A 52 -5.14 9.43 -4.96
CA LEU A 52 -6.03 10.11 -4.01
C LEU A 52 -5.26 10.88 -2.93
N GLY A 53 -3.94 10.86 -2.96
CA GLY A 53 -3.13 11.67 -2.07
C GLY A 53 -2.88 11.07 -0.69
N VAL A 54 -2.93 9.75 -0.56
CA VAL A 54 -2.51 9.07 0.67
C VAL A 54 -1.02 9.35 0.86
N ASP A 55 -0.60 9.60 2.10
CA ASP A 55 0.76 10.03 2.40
C ASP A 55 1.76 8.88 2.43
N TRP A 56 1.33 7.71 2.87
CA TRP A 56 2.18 6.54 3.05
C TRP A 56 1.44 5.28 2.65
N LEU A 57 2.20 4.29 2.18
CA LEU A 57 1.71 2.92 2.06
C LEU A 57 2.47 2.03 3.02
N ALA A 58 1.85 0.96 3.48
CA ALA A 58 2.50 -0.02 4.34
C ALA A 58 2.28 -1.42 3.79
N VAL A 59 3.34 -2.20 3.78
CA VAL A 59 3.34 -3.58 3.30
C VAL A 59 3.95 -4.50 4.36
N ALA A 60 3.78 -5.80 4.21
CA ALA A 60 4.30 -6.75 5.19
C ALA A 60 5.75 -7.12 4.94
N ILE A 61 6.14 -7.27 3.68
CA ILE A 61 7.48 -7.73 3.30
C ILE A 61 8.06 -6.86 2.20
N ALA A 62 9.40 -6.88 2.09
CA ALA A 62 10.11 -6.08 1.10
C ALA A 62 9.66 -6.36 -0.32
N GLN A 63 9.36 -7.62 -0.66
CA GLN A 63 8.94 -8.00 -2.00
C GLN A 63 7.70 -7.23 -2.45
N GLU A 64 6.73 -7.04 -1.56
CA GLU A 64 5.54 -6.25 -1.86
C GLU A 64 5.90 -4.80 -2.17
N GLY A 65 6.81 -4.22 -1.38
CA GLY A 65 7.27 -2.86 -1.63
C GLY A 65 8.00 -2.71 -2.96
N ILE A 66 8.82 -3.68 -3.30
CA ILE A 66 9.55 -3.70 -4.58
C ILE A 66 8.57 -3.75 -5.75
N GLU A 67 7.55 -4.60 -5.67
CA GLU A 67 6.52 -4.67 -6.71
C GLU A 67 5.84 -3.31 -6.92
N LEU A 68 5.55 -2.62 -5.83
CA LEU A 68 4.93 -1.29 -5.91
C LEU A 68 5.87 -0.28 -6.58
N ARG A 69 7.15 -0.29 -6.23
CA ARG A 69 8.13 0.60 -6.87
C ARG A 69 8.23 0.33 -8.36
N LYS A 70 8.27 -0.95 -8.75
CA LYS A 70 8.32 -1.33 -10.19
C LYS A 70 7.09 -0.86 -10.93
N ALA A 71 5.95 -0.75 -10.26
CA ALA A 71 4.71 -0.29 -10.86
C ALA A 71 4.59 1.24 -10.91
N GLY A 72 5.59 1.97 -10.41
CA GLY A 72 5.62 3.42 -10.49
C GLY A 72 5.14 4.15 -9.24
N ILE A 73 4.93 3.44 -8.14
CA ILE A 73 4.55 4.07 -6.88
C ILE A 73 5.75 4.85 -6.33
N SER A 74 5.54 6.12 -6.01
CA SER A 74 6.60 7.02 -5.56
C SER A 74 6.45 7.51 -4.12
N ILE A 75 5.26 7.37 -3.52
CA ILE A 75 5.08 7.80 -2.13
C ILE A 75 5.83 6.88 -1.17
N PRO A 76 6.10 7.31 0.06
CA PRO A 76 6.81 6.48 1.05
C PRO A 76 6.13 5.13 1.28
N ILE A 77 6.93 4.09 1.39
CA ILE A 77 6.46 2.73 1.65
C ILE A 77 7.16 2.20 2.89
N LEU A 78 6.36 1.83 3.89
CA LEU A 78 6.86 1.24 5.14
C LEU A 78 6.68 -0.28 5.08
N VAL A 79 7.72 -1.02 5.44
CA VAL A 79 7.67 -2.47 5.53
C VAL A 79 7.57 -2.87 7.01
N PHE A 80 6.50 -3.55 7.38
CA PHE A 80 6.25 -3.93 8.76
C PHE A 80 7.15 -5.08 9.24
N GLY A 81 7.52 -5.97 8.35
CA GLY A 81 8.24 -7.19 8.71
C GLY A 81 9.67 -6.98 9.19
N GLY A 82 10.12 -5.74 9.24
CA GLY A 82 11.50 -5.45 9.60
C GLY A 82 12.46 -5.73 8.45
N VAL A 83 13.74 -5.59 8.73
CA VAL A 83 14.78 -5.78 7.72
C VAL A 83 15.84 -6.74 8.25
N LEU A 84 16.18 -7.74 7.44
CA LEU A 84 17.33 -8.60 7.71
C LEU A 84 18.59 -7.94 7.15
N GLN A 85 19.75 -8.28 7.73
CA GLN A 85 20.99 -7.64 7.32
C GLN A 85 21.26 -7.76 5.82
N ASP A 86 20.92 -8.89 5.23
CA ASP A 86 21.12 -9.12 3.80
C ASP A 86 20.09 -8.42 2.92
N GLN A 87 19.07 -7.80 3.51
CA GLN A 87 18.04 -7.04 2.79
C GLN A 87 18.27 -5.54 2.81
N ILE A 88 19.25 -5.05 3.57
CA ILE A 88 19.48 -3.60 3.73
C ILE A 88 19.68 -2.94 2.37
N GLN A 89 20.47 -3.56 1.49
CA GLN A 89 20.73 -2.99 0.17
C GLN A 89 19.46 -2.88 -0.66
N GLU A 90 18.58 -3.88 -0.61
CA GLU A 90 17.30 -3.82 -1.30
C GLU A 90 16.44 -2.66 -0.79
N PHE A 91 16.40 -2.45 0.51
CA PHE A 91 15.65 -1.34 1.09
C PHE A 91 16.19 0.01 0.60
N LEU A 92 17.51 0.13 0.50
CA LEU A 92 18.13 1.36 -0.01
C LEU A 92 17.89 1.54 -1.51
N ASP A 93 18.05 0.47 -2.29
CA ASP A 93 17.89 0.53 -3.74
C ASP A 93 16.46 0.89 -4.15
N TRP A 94 15.48 0.42 -3.40
CA TRP A 94 14.06 0.64 -3.70
C TRP A 94 13.42 1.71 -2.81
N ASP A 95 14.24 2.40 -2.01
CA ASP A 95 13.77 3.46 -1.11
C ASP A 95 12.59 3.00 -0.25
N LEU A 96 12.78 1.87 0.42
CA LEU A 96 11.80 1.32 1.35
C LEU A 96 12.19 1.69 2.78
N GLU A 97 11.19 1.92 3.64
CA GLU A 97 11.40 2.23 5.03
C GLU A 97 11.03 1.03 5.90
N PHE A 98 11.59 0.96 7.10
CA PHE A 98 11.33 -0.13 8.03
C PHE A 98 11.22 0.40 9.45
N THR A 99 10.53 -0.36 10.28
CA THR A 99 10.38 0.00 11.68
C THR A 99 11.53 -0.52 12.53
#